data_df67c1d576ec247f5b4c1c9c7be21942
#
_entry.id   df67c1d576ec247f5b4c1c9c7be21942
#
_cell.length_a   1.000
_cell.length_b   1.000
_cell.length_c   1.000
_cell.angle_alpha   90.00
_cell.angle_beta   90.00
_cell.angle_gamma   90.00
#
_symmetry.space_group_name_H-M   'P 1'
#
loop_
_entity.id
_entity.type
_entity.pdbx_description
1 polymer ?
#
loop_
_entity_poly.entity_id
_entity_poly.type
_entity_poly.pdbx_seq_one_letter_code
_entity_poly.pdbx_strand_id
1 'polypeptide(L)'
;MDFTILDKLLATIGVVTQNVRGRHWTLKGHHYKSWHPFFDEVYKRLNDAADNVAELIVQLGGVPVHSLTGFLETSLVSDMLTLADWEKYVADTRDELKRIIDFINTYDEAGAWDGAASNDLTQIASDLRHYYMFAEQTLKK
;
A
#
# COMPACT_ATOMS: atom_id res chain seq x y z
N MET A 1 -24.58 0.54 4.50
CA MET A 1 -23.22 0.75 5.01
C MET A 1 -22.46 1.70 4.08
N ASP A 2 -21.72 2.62 4.63
CA ASP A 2 -20.88 3.53 3.86
C ASP A 2 -19.51 2.89 3.62
N PHE A 3 -19.12 2.76 2.35
CA PHE A 3 -17.86 2.13 1.96
C PHE A 3 -16.76 3.14 1.67
N THR A 4 -16.96 4.42 1.96
CA THR A 4 -16.00 5.49 1.63
C THR A 4 -14.60 5.22 2.20
N ILE A 5 -14.52 4.75 3.44
CA ILE A 5 -13.23 4.48 4.11
C ILE A 5 -12.51 3.31 3.43
N LEU A 6 -13.22 2.20 3.18
CA LEU A 6 -12.63 1.04 2.52
C LEU A 6 -12.26 1.32 1.07
N ASP A 7 -13.06 2.12 0.35
CA ASP A 7 -12.72 2.55 -1.01
C ASP A 7 -11.45 3.40 -1.03
N LYS A 8 -11.26 4.30 -0.07
CA LYS A 8 -10.02 5.08 0.05
C LYS A 8 -8.82 4.18 0.32
N LEU A 9 -8.97 3.20 1.18
CA LEU A 9 -7.91 2.23 1.46
C LEU A 9 -7.57 1.44 0.20
N LEU A 10 -8.57 0.89 -0.49
CA LEU A 10 -8.38 0.12 -1.72
C LEU A 10 -7.69 0.94 -2.80
N ALA A 11 -8.18 2.15 -3.04
CA ALA A 11 -7.61 3.06 -4.05
C ALA A 11 -6.17 3.41 -3.71
N THR A 12 -5.87 3.71 -2.45
CA THR A 12 -4.51 4.04 -2.00
C THR A 12 -3.58 2.85 -2.18
N ILE A 13 -3.99 1.65 -1.80
CA ILE A 13 -3.22 0.43 -2.03
C ILE A 13 -2.97 0.24 -3.53
N GLY A 14 -3.99 0.45 -4.37
CA GLY A 14 -3.86 0.31 -5.82
C GLY A 14 -2.84 1.28 -6.43
N VAL A 15 -2.86 2.54 -6.03
CA VAL A 15 -1.92 3.56 -6.51
C VAL A 15 -0.50 3.26 -6.00
N VAL A 16 -0.34 2.93 -4.73
CA VAL A 16 0.97 2.59 -4.16
C VAL A 16 1.55 1.33 -4.81
N THR A 17 0.71 0.33 -5.09
CA THR A 17 1.14 -0.87 -5.83
C THR A 17 1.80 -0.48 -7.15
N GLN A 18 1.17 0.40 -7.93
CA GLN A 18 1.71 0.83 -9.20
C GLN A 18 2.98 1.67 -9.03
N ASN A 19 3.03 2.53 -8.02
CA ASN A 19 4.22 3.31 -7.72
C ASN A 19 5.43 2.40 -7.41
N VAL A 20 5.23 1.41 -6.55
CA VAL A 20 6.29 0.46 -6.17
C VAL A 20 6.71 -0.40 -7.35
N ARG A 21 5.75 -0.87 -8.15
CA ARG A 21 6.02 -1.63 -9.36
C ARG A 21 6.83 -0.83 -10.37
N GLY A 22 6.52 0.47 -10.52
CA GLY A 22 7.30 1.38 -11.35
C GLY A 22 8.73 1.54 -10.87
N ARG A 23 8.95 1.64 -9.56
CA ARG A 23 10.28 1.67 -8.95
C ARG A 23 11.04 0.36 -9.17
N HIS A 24 10.34 -0.77 -9.06
CA HIS A 24 10.90 -2.09 -9.37
C HIS A 24 11.42 -2.15 -10.82
N TRP A 25 10.68 -1.59 -11.77
CA TRP A 25 11.07 -1.55 -13.17
C TRP A 25 12.22 -0.60 -13.48
N THR A 26 12.27 0.56 -12.80
CA THR A 26 13.16 1.67 -13.18
C THR A 26 14.39 1.79 -12.30
N LEU A 27 14.54 0.97 -11.29
CA LEU A 27 15.69 0.95 -10.39
C LEU A 27 16.98 0.69 -11.20
N LYS A 28 18.05 1.43 -10.85
CA LYS A 28 19.37 1.33 -11.49
C LYS A 28 20.49 1.41 -10.46
N GLY A 29 21.67 0.93 -10.84
CA GLY A 29 22.90 1.14 -10.11
C GLY A 29 23.30 -0.03 -9.22
N HIS A 30 24.24 0.25 -8.29
CA HIS A 30 24.89 -0.78 -7.47
C HIS A 30 23.94 -1.54 -6.56
N HIS A 31 22.85 -0.93 -6.18
CA HIS A 31 21.89 -1.50 -5.24
C HIS A 31 20.73 -2.23 -5.93
N TYR A 32 20.85 -2.46 -7.23
CA TYR A 32 19.81 -3.13 -8.02
C TYR A 32 19.46 -4.51 -7.45
N LYS A 33 20.48 -5.34 -7.20
CA LYS A 33 20.26 -6.72 -6.71
C LYS A 33 19.61 -6.76 -5.32
N SER A 34 19.89 -5.77 -4.48
CA SER A 34 19.31 -5.71 -3.13
C SER A 34 17.88 -5.22 -3.13
N TRP A 35 17.57 -4.19 -3.94
CA TRP A 35 16.28 -3.50 -3.85
C TRP A 35 15.28 -3.92 -4.92
N HIS A 36 15.73 -4.43 -6.06
CA HIS A 36 14.83 -4.98 -7.06
C HIS A 36 13.92 -6.09 -6.47
N PRO A 37 14.46 -7.10 -5.75
CA PRO A 37 13.62 -8.09 -5.08
C PRO A 37 12.74 -7.50 -3.98
N PHE A 38 13.22 -6.49 -3.25
CA PHE A 38 12.44 -5.81 -2.23
C PHE A 38 11.17 -5.18 -2.83
N PHE A 39 11.32 -4.40 -3.89
CA PHE A 39 10.17 -3.78 -4.55
C PHE A 39 9.23 -4.83 -5.17
N ASP A 40 9.77 -5.92 -5.69
CA ASP A 40 8.98 -7.05 -6.21
C ASP A 40 8.09 -7.64 -5.12
N GLU A 41 8.65 -7.93 -3.95
CA GLU A 41 7.90 -8.46 -2.81
C GLU A 41 6.84 -7.49 -2.33
N VAL A 42 7.18 -6.22 -2.22
CA VAL A 42 6.27 -5.18 -1.71
C VAL A 42 5.06 -5.03 -2.63
N TYR A 43 5.28 -4.87 -3.96
CA TYR A 43 4.12 -4.67 -4.83
C TYR A 43 3.25 -5.92 -4.94
N LYS A 44 3.82 -7.10 -4.86
CA LYS A 44 3.04 -8.35 -4.84
C LYS A 44 2.17 -8.45 -3.59
N ARG A 45 2.73 -8.11 -2.42
CA ARG A 45 1.95 -8.09 -1.19
C ARG A 45 0.84 -7.04 -1.24
N LEU A 46 1.13 -5.85 -1.77
CA LEU A 46 0.13 -4.81 -1.95
C LEU A 46 -0.97 -5.23 -2.93
N ASN A 47 -0.61 -5.92 -4.00
CA ASN A 47 -1.59 -6.44 -4.96
C ASN A 47 -2.56 -7.42 -4.29
N ASP A 48 -2.03 -8.34 -3.47
CA ASP A 48 -2.85 -9.29 -2.71
C ASP A 48 -3.71 -8.54 -1.67
N ALA A 49 -3.18 -7.51 -1.05
CA ALA A 49 -3.93 -6.67 -0.11
C ALA A 49 -5.10 -5.97 -0.79
N ALA A 50 -4.92 -5.48 -2.01
CA ALA A 50 -6.00 -4.88 -2.80
C ALA A 50 -7.13 -5.89 -3.02
N ASP A 51 -6.81 -7.12 -3.39
CA ASP A 51 -7.80 -8.19 -3.53
C ASP A 51 -8.55 -8.42 -2.21
N ASN A 52 -7.81 -8.49 -1.10
CA ASN A 52 -8.40 -8.71 0.22
C ASN A 52 -9.40 -7.60 0.58
N VAL A 53 -9.04 -6.34 0.36
CA VAL A 53 -9.92 -5.21 0.66
C VAL A 53 -11.13 -5.17 -0.28
N ALA A 54 -10.92 -5.39 -1.57
CA ALA A 54 -12.01 -5.40 -2.55
C ALA A 54 -13.02 -6.51 -2.25
N GLU A 55 -12.53 -7.71 -1.95
CA GLU A 55 -13.38 -8.85 -1.60
C GLU A 55 -14.13 -8.62 -0.28
N LEU A 56 -13.49 -7.97 0.69
CA LEU A 56 -14.15 -7.58 1.94
C LEU A 56 -15.33 -6.64 1.65
N ILE A 57 -15.15 -5.65 0.78
CA ILE A 57 -16.23 -4.74 0.39
C ILE A 57 -17.40 -5.53 -0.23
N VAL A 58 -17.12 -6.50 -1.10
CA VAL A 58 -18.14 -7.35 -1.71
C VAL A 58 -18.85 -8.21 -0.65
N GLN A 59 -18.09 -8.79 0.28
CA GLN A 59 -18.66 -9.58 1.39
C GLN A 59 -19.61 -8.73 2.25
N LEU A 60 -19.34 -7.45 2.40
CA LEU A 60 -20.16 -6.52 3.17
C LEU A 60 -21.32 -5.92 2.35
N GLY A 61 -21.48 -6.33 1.10
CA GLY A 61 -22.61 -5.91 0.24
C GLY A 61 -22.34 -4.69 -0.62
N GLY A 62 -21.10 -4.23 -0.71
CA GLY A 62 -20.72 -3.06 -1.51
C GLY A 62 -20.17 -3.44 -2.88
N VAL A 63 -19.91 -2.40 -3.67
CA VAL A 63 -19.20 -2.50 -4.95
C VAL A 63 -17.90 -1.73 -4.80
N PRO A 64 -16.73 -2.41 -4.84
CA PRO A 64 -15.46 -1.72 -4.65
C PRO A 64 -15.15 -0.77 -5.80
N VAL A 65 -14.49 0.34 -5.49
CA VAL A 65 -13.86 1.17 -6.51
C VAL A 65 -12.89 0.28 -7.31
N HIS A 66 -12.95 0.32 -8.64
CA HIS A 66 -12.23 -0.66 -9.45
C HIS A 66 -11.66 -0.14 -10.78
N SER A 67 -11.94 1.10 -11.14
CA SER A 67 -11.34 1.70 -12.33
C SER A 67 -10.04 2.42 -11.99
N LEU A 68 -9.13 2.52 -12.94
CA LEU A 68 -7.88 3.27 -12.73
C LEU A 68 -8.16 4.73 -12.41
N THR A 69 -9.11 5.37 -13.10
CA THR A 69 -9.53 6.73 -12.80
C THR A 69 -10.10 6.84 -11.39
N GLY A 70 -10.94 5.89 -10.98
CA GLY A 70 -11.50 5.84 -9.64
C GLY A 70 -10.41 5.72 -8.56
N PHE A 71 -9.40 4.91 -8.80
CA PHE A 71 -8.24 4.80 -7.90
C PHE A 71 -7.52 6.15 -7.75
N LEU A 72 -7.20 6.80 -8.86
CA LEU A 72 -6.50 8.09 -8.84
C LEU A 72 -7.29 9.19 -8.15
N GLU A 73 -8.59 9.23 -8.35
CA GLU A 73 -9.47 10.23 -7.74
C GLU A 73 -9.68 10.00 -6.24
N THR A 74 -9.60 8.76 -5.78
CA THR A 74 -9.97 8.36 -4.41
C THR A 74 -8.76 8.16 -3.51
N SER A 75 -7.60 7.83 -4.07
CA SER A 75 -6.37 7.55 -3.33
C SER A 75 -5.89 8.74 -2.52
N LEU A 76 -5.33 8.46 -1.34
CA LEU A 76 -4.64 9.45 -0.50
C LEU A 76 -3.21 9.74 -1.00
N VAL A 77 -2.70 8.92 -1.90
CA VAL A 77 -1.34 9.02 -2.45
C VAL A 77 -1.45 9.25 -3.95
N SER A 78 -0.65 10.17 -4.48
CA SER A 78 -0.57 10.42 -5.92
C SER A 78 0.25 9.33 -6.61
N ASP A 79 -0.01 9.08 -7.89
CA ASP A 79 0.89 8.28 -8.69
C ASP A 79 2.20 9.06 -8.91
N MET A 80 3.33 8.36 -8.86
CA MET A 80 4.66 8.97 -8.91
C MET A 80 5.48 8.37 -10.04
N LEU A 81 5.94 9.23 -10.95
CA LEU A 81 6.80 8.86 -12.06
C LEU A 81 8.18 9.54 -12.00
N THR A 82 8.58 10.06 -10.84
CA THR A 82 9.88 10.72 -10.73
C THR A 82 10.99 9.69 -10.67
N LEU A 83 11.84 9.65 -11.69
CA LEU A 83 13.04 8.82 -11.68
C LEU A 83 14.04 9.39 -10.66
N ALA A 84 14.58 8.50 -9.84
CA ALA A 84 15.49 8.90 -8.76
C ALA A 84 16.41 7.74 -8.38
N ASP A 85 17.35 8.03 -7.49
CA ASP A 85 18.26 7.03 -6.92
C ASP A 85 17.49 6.08 -5.99
N TRP A 86 18.11 4.93 -5.70
CA TRP A 86 17.53 3.89 -4.87
C TRP A 86 17.11 4.41 -3.48
N GLU A 87 17.88 5.34 -2.89
CA GLU A 87 17.57 5.88 -1.57
C GLU A 87 16.23 6.61 -1.56
N LYS A 88 15.98 7.43 -2.59
CA LYS A 88 14.69 8.11 -2.71
C LYS A 88 13.56 7.13 -2.98
N TYR A 89 13.78 6.12 -3.79
CA TYR A 89 12.78 5.06 -4.03
C TYR A 89 12.41 4.34 -2.74
N VAL A 90 13.40 4.03 -1.92
CA VAL A 90 13.19 3.38 -0.62
C VAL A 90 12.44 4.32 0.32
N ALA A 91 12.83 5.59 0.37
CA ALA A 91 12.17 6.59 1.22
C ALA A 91 10.72 6.84 0.81
N ASP A 92 10.45 6.99 -0.48
CA ASP A 92 9.09 7.19 -0.99
C ASP A 92 8.22 5.96 -0.70
N THR A 93 8.75 4.77 -0.88
CA THR A 93 8.04 3.52 -0.56
C THR A 93 7.75 3.41 0.93
N ARG A 94 8.73 3.72 1.78
CA ARG A 94 8.54 3.77 3.23
C ARG A 94 7.38 4.69 3.61
N ASP A 95 7.36 5.89 3.07
CA ASP A 95 6.36 6.90 3.40
C ASP A 95 4.96 6.50 2.93
N GLU A 96 4.87 5.91 1.74
CA GLU A 96 3.61 5.41 1.20
C GLU A 96 3.07 4.22 2.01
N LEU A 97 3.94 3.29 2.40
CA LEU A 97 3.54 2.18 3.27
C LEU A 97 3.04 2.70 4.63
N LYS A 98 3.71 3.71 5.18
CA LYS A 98 3.28 4.32 6.45
C LYS A 98 1.89 4.94 6.34
N ARG A 99 1.57 5.57 5.21
CA ARG A 99 0.22 6.12 4.99
C ARG A 99 -0.85 5.04 5.08
N ILE A 100 -0.60 3.89 4.47
CA ILE A 100 -1.54 2.76 4.50
C ILE A 100 -1.64 2.17 5.92
N ILE A 101 -0.51 1.93 6.57
CA ILE A 101 -0.46 1.37 7.92
C ILE A 101 -1.21 2.27 8.90
N ASP A 102 -0.93 3.56 8.88
CA ASP A 102 -1.55 4.53 9.79
C ASP A 102 -3.05 4.65 9.51
N PHE A 103 -3.46 4.62 8.25
CA PHE A 103 -4.87 4.66 7.87
C PHE A 103 -5.63 3.46 8.45
N ILE A 104 -5.11 2.26 8.28
CA ILE A 104 -5.74 1.05 8.82
C ILE A 104 -5.85 1.14 10.34
N ASN A 105 -4.77 1.47 11.02
CA ASN A 105 -4.75 1.50 12.48
C ASN A 105 -5.67 2.60 13.04
N THR A 106 -5.70 3.76 12.41
CA THR A 106 -6.57 4.87 12.85
C THR A 106 -8.04 4.48 12.79
N TYR A 107 -8.47 3.90 11.67
CA TYR A 107 -9.88 3.53 11.50
C TYR A 107 -10.24 2.25 12.26
N ASP A 108 -9.30 1.34 12.45
CA ASP A 108 -9.50 0.15 13.28
C ASP A 108 -9.75 0.56 14.75
N GLU A 109 -8.93 1.43 15.28
CA GLU A 109 -9.10 1.96 16.64
C GLU A 109 -10.41 2.73 16.81
N ALA A 110 -10.86 3.38 15.75
CA ALA A 110 -12.14 4.12 15.76
C ALA A 110 -13.37 3.21 15.59
N GLY A 111 -13.19 1.90 15.42
CA GLY A 111 -14.29 0.96 15.28
C GLY A 111 -15.01 1.05 13.93
N ALA A 112 -14.30 1.42 12.86
CA ALA A 112 -14.90 1.62 11.53
C ALA A 112 -15.44 0.35 10.89
N TRP A 113 -15.00 -0.83 11.34
CA TRP A 113 -15.39 -2.14 10.83
C TRP A 113 -15.44 -3.19 11.95
N ASP A 114 -16.02 -4.36 11.65
CA ASP A 114 -16.20 -5.42 12.64
C ASP A 114 -14.91 -6.18 12.94
N GLY A 115 -14.97 -7.12 13.90
CA GLY A 115 -13.80 -7.88 14.34
C GLY A 115 -13.20 -8.78 13.27
N ALA A 116 -14.00 -9.35 12.38
CA ALA A 116 -13.50 -10.17 11.29
C ALA A 116 -12.75 -9.32 10.26
N ALA A 117 -13.31 -8.17 9.88
CA ALA A 117 -12.64 -7.21 9.03
C ALA A 117 -11.37 -6.66 9.70
N SER A 118 -11.42 -6.37 11.00
CA SER A 118 -10.25 -5.93 11.76
C SER A 118 -9.10 -6.94 11.64
N ASN A 119 -9.37 -8.22 11.79
CA ASN A 119 -8.33 -9.26 11.65
C ASN A 119 -7.69 -9.24 10.27
N ASP A 120 -8.48 -9.13 9.21
CA ASP A 120 -7.98 -9.12 7.85
C ASP A 120 -7.15 -7.86 7.56
N LEU A 121 -7.66 -6.70 7.96
CA LEU A 121 -7.02 -5.40 7.65
C LEU A 121 -5.78 -5.16 8.52
N THR A 122 -5.80 -5.51 9.80
CA THR A 122 -4.63 -5.37 10.65
C THR A 122 -3.52 -6.35 10.27
N GLN A 123 -3.85 -7.50 9.67
CA GLN A 123 -2.84 -8.38 9.09
C GLN A 123 -2.11 -7.71 7.93
N ILE A 124 -2.83 -6.99 7.07
CA ILE A 124 -2.21 -6.18 6.01
C ILE A 124 -1.27 -5.16 6.63
N ALA A 125 -1.72 -4.39 7.61
CA ALA A 125 -0.87 -3.39 8.27
C ALA A 125 0.38 -4.03 8.89
N SER A 126 0.27 -5.19 9.50
CA SER A 126 1.39 -5.93 10.09
C SER A 126 2.41 -6.35 9.03
N ASP A 127 1.94 -6.88 7.90
CA ASP A 127 2.82 -7.30 6.82
C ASP A 127 3.55 -6.10 6.20
N LEU A 128 2.84 -5.00 5.97
CA LEU A 128 3.44 -3.78 5.42
C LEU A 128 4.43 -3.14 6.40
N ARG A 129 4.17 -3.23 7.69
CA ARG A 129 5.09 -2.74 8.72
C ARG A 129 6.43 -3.46 8.68
N HIS A 130 6.43 -4.73 8.29
CA HIS A 130 7.66 -5.50 8.10
C HIS A 130 8.53 -4.86 7.01
N TYR A 131 7.96 -4.55 5.85
CA TYR A 131 8.69 -3.87 4.77
C TYR A 131 9.06 -2.43 5.14
N TYR A 132 8.18 -1.74 5.85
CA TYR A 132 8.46 -0.40 6.40
C TYR A 132 9.73 -0.44 7.28
N MET A 133 9.84 -1.44 8.14
CA MET A 133 11.00 -1.61 9.01
C MET A 133 12.30 -1.75 8.21
N PHE A 134 12.30 -2.57 7.17
CA PHE A 134 13.50 -2.73 6.33
C PHE A 134 13.92 -1.39 5.70
N ALA A 135 12.98 -0.67 5.15
CA ALA A 135 13.23 0.64 4.54
C ALA A 135 13.74 1.64 5.58
N GLU A 136 13.07 1.73 6.72
CA GLU A 136 13.44 2.66 7.80
C GLU A 136 14.83 2.39 8.35
N GLN A 137 15.16 1.12 8.63
CA GLN A 137 16.48 0.77 9.16
C GLN A 137 17.59 1.02 8.15
N THR A 138 17.34 0.77 6.87
CA THR A 138 18.33 1.01 5.82
C THR A 138 18.67 2.49 5.67
N LEU A 139 17.67 3.37 5.83
CA LEU A 139 17.84 4.82 5.66
C LEU A 139 18.41 5.51 6.91
N LYS A 140 18.45 4.84 8.04
CA LYS A 140 19.06 5.38 9.27
C LYS A 140 20.58 5.45 9.12
N LYS A 141 21.13 6.53 9.63
CA LYS A 141 22.59 6.78 9.62
C LYS A 141 23.15 6.64 11.01
#